data_ccd9398e6aec83662bd524c4abd8eb1f
#
_entry.id   ccd9398e6aec83662bd524c4abd8eb1f
#
_cell.length_a   1.000
_cell.length_b   1.000
_cell.length_c   1.000
_cell.angle_alpha   90.00
_cell.angle_beta   90.00
_cell.angle_gamma   90.00
#
_symmetry.space_group_name_H-M   'P 1'
#
loop_
_entity.id
_entity.type
_entity.pdbx_description
1 polymer ?
#
loop_
_entity_poly.entity_id
_entity_poly.type
_entity_poly.pdbx_seq_one_letter_code
_entity_poly.pdbx_strand_id
1 'polypeptide(L)'
;LKVYMGTITPFRGCKSYFTEEREKARKVVNDWIRTTKEIDGFIDFDALMRDPSEPEQLRKEWQSGDWLHPNPDGYKMMGEFAAKQLSKQATPGNGFSTVTVR
;
A
#
# COMPACT_ATOMS: atom_id res chain seq x y z
N LEU A 1 -10.26 16.26 -12.08
CA LEU A 1 -9.04 15.54 -11.73
C LEU A 1 -9.32 14.48 -10.69
N LYS A 2 -8.88 13.26 -10.97
CA LYS A 2 -9.03 12.13 -10.03
C LYS A 2 -7.76 11.96 -9.22
N VAL A 3 -7.91 11.71 -7.93
CA VAL A 3 -6.78 11.53 -7.02
C VAL A 3 -6.89 10.17 -6.35
N TYR A 4 -5.85 9.38 -6.47
CA TYR A 4 -5.74 8.07 -5.81
C TYR A 4 -4.46 8.05 -4.97
N MET A 5 -4.54 7.47 -3.77
CA MET A 5 -3.40 7.42 -2.88
C MET A 5 -3.03 5.97 -2.57
N GLY A 6 -1.74 5.70 -2.50
CA GLY A 6 -1.25 4.41 -2.04
C GLY A 6 -1.06 4.44 -0.52
N THR A 7 -1.39 3.33 0.13
CA THR A 7 -1.06 3.20 1.55
C THR A 7 0.44 2.98 1.72
N ILE A 8 0.94 3.32 2.88
CA ILE A 8 2.37 3.23 3.19
C ILE A 8 2.70 1.79 3.58
N THR A 9 3.68 1.21 2.88
CA THR A 9 4.12 -0.15 3.15
C THR A 9 4.87 -0.24 4.49
N PRO A 10 4.89 -1.42 5.12
CA PRO A 10 5.53 -1.56 6.43
C PRO A 10 7.05 -1.53 6.34
N PHE A 11 7.68 -1.14 7.43
CA PHE A 11 9.14 -0.98 7.46
C PHE A 11 9.79 -1.44 8.76
N ARG A 12 9.12 -2.29 9.54
CA ARG A 12 9.75 -2.89 10.72
C ARG A 12 10.94 -3.74 10.26
N GLY A 13 12.05 -3.58 10.95
CA GLY A 13 13.30 -4.23 10.58
C GLY A 13 14.28 -3.29 9.92
N CYS A 14 13.83 -2.15 9.44
CA CYS A 14 14.72 -1.13 8.91
C CYS A 14 15.33 -0.34 10.06
N LYS A 15 16.54 -0.74 10.47
CA LYS A 15 17.17 -0.22 11.69
C LYS A 15 17.41 1.29 11.65
N SER A 16 17.62 1.84 10.47
CA SER A 16 17.90 3.26 10.31
C SER A 16 16.64 4.12 10.31
N TYR A 17 15.47 3.52 10.17
CA TYR A 17 14.25 4.29 10.02
C TYR A 17 13.12 3.89 10.96
N PHE A 18 13.01 2.62 11.31
CA PHE A 18 11.88 2.14 12.10
C PHE A 18 11.91 2.68 13.53
N THR A 19 10.78 3.19 13.99
CA THR A 19 10.52 3.45 15.41
C THR A 19 9.06 3.07 15.66
N GLU A 20 8.70 2.80 16.92
CA GLU A 20 7.33 2.49 17.26
C GLU A 20 6.41 3.68 16.97
N GLU A 21 6.90 4.90 17.17
CA GLU A 21 6.14 6.11 16.85
C GLU A 21 5.86 6.21 15.36
N ARG A 22 6.83 5.87 14.53
CA ARG A 22 6.65 5.88 13.07
C ARG A 22 5.68 4.81 12.62
N GLU A 23 5.70 3.66 13.28
CA GLU A 23 4.74 2.60 12.97
C GLU A 23 3.31 3.06 13.32
N LYS A 24 3.14 3.70 14.47
CA LYS A 24 1.83 4.26 14.84
C LYS A 24 1.37 5.31 13.83
N ALA A 25 2.28 6.18 13.41
CA ALA A 25 1.97 7.19 12.41
C ALA A 25 1.57 6.56 11.08
N ARG A 26 2.28 5.51 10.66
CA ARG A 26 1.94 4.77 9.44
C ARG A 26 0.52 4.23 9.51
N LYS A 27 0.16 3.62 10.64
CA LYS A 27 -1.18 3.07 10.82
C LYS A 27 -2.26 4.15 10.76
N VAL A 28 -2.02 5.27 11.42
CA VAL A 28 -2.97 6.40 11.42
C VAL A 28 -3.16 6.94 9.99
N VAL A 29 -2.07 7.15 9.27
CA VAL A 29 -2.13 7.65 7.90
C VAL A 29 -2.85 6.65 7.00
N ASN A 30 -2.53 5.37 7.12
CA ASN A 30 -3.16 4.35 6.27
C ASN A 30 -4.65 4.23 6.57
N ASP A 31 -5.06 4.32 7.83
CA ASP A 31 -6.47 4.31 8.17
C ASP A 31 -7.19 5.51 7.56
N TRP A 32 -6.56 6.69 7.59
CA TRP A 32 -7.14 7.86 6.95
C TRP A 32 -7.26 7.66 5.43
N ILE A 33 -6.22 7.14 4.80
CA ILE A 33 -6.25 6.88 3.35
C ILE A 33 -7.40 5.94 3.00
N ARG A 34 -7.60 4.90 3.79
CA ARG A 34 -8.62 3.89 3.53
C ARG A 34 -10.04 4.38 3.76
N THR A 35 -10.22 5.43 4.53
CA THR A 35 -11.55 5.84 4.96
C THR A 35 -11.96 7.25 4.53
N THR A 36 -11.01 8.08 4.09
CA THR A 36 -11.33 9.46 3.73
C THR A 36 -12.19 9.51 2.47
N LYS A 37 -13.05 10.53 2.42
CA LYS A 37 -13.86 10.81 1.24
C LYS A 37 -13.28 11.95 0.41
N GLU A 38 -12.10 12.43 0.78
CA GLU A 38 -11.47 13.57 0.08
C GLU A 38 -10.66 13.15 -1.13
N ILE A 39 -10.50 11.85 -1.34
CA ILE A 39 -9.82 11.31 -2.52
C ILE A 39 -10.77 10.37 -3.25
N ASP A 40 -10.48 10.09 -4.51
CA ASP A 40 -11.35 9.28 -5.36
C ASP A 40 -11.19 7.79 -5.11
N GLY A 41 -10.07 7.37 -4.56
CA GLY A 41 -9.85 5.98 -4.21
C GLY A 41 -8.43 5.77 -3.69
N PHE A 42 -8.11 4.52 -3.35
CA PHE A 42 -6.78 4.22 -2.87
C PHE A 42 -6.31 2.85 -3.37
N ILE A 43 -5.01 2.65 -3.34
CA ILE A 43 -4.37 1.39 -3.69
C ILE A 43 -3.68 0.89 -2.42
N ASP A 44 -4.12 -0.26 -1.93
CA ASP A 44 -3.66 -0.75 -0.64
C ASP A 44 -2.36 -1.54 -0.78
N PHE A 45 -1.28 -0.81 -1.04
CA PHE A 45 0.04 -1.42 -1.12
C PHE A 45 0.48 -2.07 0.19
N ASP A 46 0.03 -1.51 1.32
CA ASP A 46 0.31 -2.11 2.63
C ASP A 46 -0.24 -3.53 2.70
N ALA A 47 -1.50 -3.70 2.33
CA ALA A 47 -2.13 -5.03 2.35
C ALA A 47 -1.43 -5.99 1.37
N LEU A 48 -1.00 -5.50 0.23
CA LEU A 48 -0.32 -6.32 -0.77
C LEU A 48 1.05 -6.78 -0.29
N MET A 49 1.83 -5.85 0.27
CA MET A 49 3.26 -6.07 0.50
C MET A 49 3.60 -6.59 1.89
N ARG A 50 2.68 -6.51 2.82
CA ARG A 50 2.98 -6.95 4.19
C ARG A 50 3.01 -8.47 4.30
N ASP A 51 3.89 -8.96 5.17
CA ASP A 51 3.96 -10.38 5.49
C ASP A 51 2.70 -10.77 6.29
N PRO A 52 1.96 -11.80 5.87
CA PRO A 52 0.74 -12.19 6.60
C PRO A 52 0.97 -12.60 8.04
N SER A 53 2.15 -13.16 8.34
CA SER A 53 2.47 -13.61 9.71
C SER A 53 3.18 -12.53 10.51
N GLU A 54 3.67 -11.47 9.86
CA GLU A 54 4.31 -10.34 10.51
C GLU A 54 3.89 -9.06 9.81
N PRO A 55 2.66 -8.56 10.09
CA PRO A 55 2.07 -7.49 9.26
C PRO A 55 2.79 -6.15 9.30
N GLU A 56 3.73 -5.97 10.21
CA GLU A 56 4.51 -4.75 10.29
C GLU A 56 5.80 -4.83 9.50
N GLN A 57 6.01 -5.95 8.79
CA GLN A 57 7.16 -6.16 7.92
C GLN A 57 6.73 -6.39 6.48
N LEU A 58 7.64 -6.05 5.56
CA LEU A 58 7.48 -6.45 4.16
C LEU A 58 7.64 -7.95 4.03
N ARG A 59 7.01 -8.54 3.01
CA ARG A 59 7.27 -9.93 2.66
C ARG A 59 8.74 -10.10 2.34
N LYS A 60 9.33 -11.17 2.85
CA LYS A 60 10.77 -11.43 2.69
C LYS A 60 11.16 -11.52 1.22
N GLU A 61 10.31 -12.13 0.41
CA GLU A 61 10.60 -12.37 -1.00
C GLU A 61 10.56 -11.09 -1.84
N TRP A 62 10.02 -10.00 -1.29
CA TRP A 62 9.83 -8.75 -2.04
C TRP A 62 10.59 -7.56 -1.47
N GLN A 63 11.40 -7.75 -0.45
CA GLN A 63 12.19 -6.65 0.13
C GLN A 63 13.65 -6.73 -0.30
N SER A 64 14.34 -5.61 -0.27
CA SER A 64 15.68 -5.48 -0.86
C SER A 64 16.83 -5.76 0.12
N GLY A 65 16.53 -6.12 1.34
CA GLY A 65 17.55 -6.39 2.36
C GLY A 65 17.58 -5.33 3.46
N ASP A 66 16.98 -4.18 3.21
CA ASP A 66 16.94 -3.10 4.21
C ASP A 66 15.61 -3.05 4.96
N TRP A 67 14.66 -3.90 4.62
CA TRP A 67 13.31 -3.96 5.21
C TRP A 67 12.52 -2.66 5.04
N LEU A 68 12.88 -1.86 4.05
CA LEU A 68 12.21 -0.61 3.73
C LEU A 68 11.79 -0.56 2.26
N HIS A 69 12.71 -0.88 1.37
CA HIS A 69 12.47 -0.78 -0.07
C HIS A 69 12.10 -2.13 -0.65
N PRO A 70 11.10 -2.19 -1.53
CA PRO A 70 10.87 -3.40 -2.33
C PRO A 70 12.07 -3.73 -3.21
N ASN A 71 12.26 -5.00 -3.49
CA ASN A 71 13.21 -5.42 -4.51
C ASN A 71 12.53 -5.36 -5.90
N PRO A 72 13.23 -5.71 -7.00
CA PRO A 72 12.62 -5.65 -8.33
C PRO A 72 11.32 -6.44 -8.45
N ASP A 73 11.25 -7.64 -7.86
CA ASP A 73 10.03 -8.44 -7.87
C ASP A 73 8.91 -7.76 -7.10
N GLY A 74 9.25 -7.14 -5.96
CA GLY A 74 8.28 -6.38 -5.17
C GLY A 74 7.73 -5.20 -5.93
N TYR A 75 8.58 -4.43 -6.58
CA TYR A 75 8.13 -3.32 -7.42
C TYR A 75 7.25 -3.78 -8.57
N LYS A 76 7.59 -4.92 -9.17
CA LYS A 76 6.78 -5.48 -10.24
C LYS A 76 5.38 -5.84 -9.74
N MET A 77 5.29 -6.47 -8.57
CA MET A 77 4.00 -6.81 -7.97
C MET A 77 3.19 -5.55 -7.66
N MET A 78 3.82 -4.52 -7.13
CA MET A 78 3.14 -3.25 -6.86
C MET A 78 2.61 -2.62 -8.15
N GLY A 79 3.42 -2.61 -9.20
CA GLY A 79 3.02 -2.04 -10.48
C GLY A 79 1.84 -2.78 -11.11
N GLU A 80 1.89 -4.11 -11.11
CA GLU A 80 0.80 -4.92 -11.65
C GLU A 80 -0.49 -4.72 -10.86
N PHE A 81 -0.37 -4.68 -9.55
CA PHE A 81 -1.52 -4.46 -8.68
C PHE A 81 -2.13 -3.08 -8.92
N ALA A 82 -1.30 -2.05 -8.98
CA ALA A 82 -1.76 -0.69 -9.25
C ALA A 82 -2.47 -0.61 -10.60
N ALA A 83 -1.88 -1.21 -11.63
CA ALA A 83 -2.48 -1.21 -12.96
C ALA A 83 -3.86 -1.85 -12.95
N LYS A 84 -4.02 -2.97 -12.26
CA LYS A 84 -5.31 -3.64 -12.14
C LYS A 84 -6.33 -2.77 -11.43
N GLN A 85 -5.93 -2.13 -10.34
CA GLN A 85 -6.86 -1.31 -9.57
C GLN A 85 -7.30 -0.09 -10.37
N LEU A 86 -6.36 0.57 -11.04
CA LEU A 86 -6.68 1.75 -11.85
C LEU A 86 -7.52 1.39 -13.07
N SER A 87 -7.28 0.24 -13.68
CA SER A 87 -8.11 -0.23 -14.80
C SER A 87 -9.55 -0.45 -14.39
N LYS A 88 -9.78 -1.04 -13.22
CA LYS A 88 -11.13 -1.23 -12.71
C LYS A 88 -11.83 0.11 -12.49
N GLN A 89 -11.09 1.12 -12.03
CA GLN A 89 -11.66 2.43 -11.79
C GLN A 89 -12.01 3.15 -13.07
N ALA A 90 -11.27 2.90 -14.12
CA ALA A 90 -11.47 3.56 -15.40
C ALA A 90 -12.58 2.94 -16.23
N THR A 91 -13.12 1.79 -15.84
CA THR A 91 -14.14 1.08 -16.62
C THR A 91 -15.44 1.89 -16.66
N PRO A 92 -15.93 2.26 -17.86
CA PRO A 92 -17.17 3.03 -17.96
C PRO A 92 -18.35 2.27 -17.38
N GLY A 93 -19.22 3.01 -16.71
CA GLY A 93 -20.43 2.44 -16.14
C GLY A 93 -20.21 1.66 -14.86
N ASN A 94 -18.98 1.53 -14.46
CA ASN A 94 -18.67 0.85 -13.23
C ASN A 94 -18.89 1.75 -12.04
N GLY A 95 -19.37 1.21 -10.98
CA GLY A 95 -19.48 1.99 -9.77
C GLY A 95 -18.10 2.24 -9.19
N PHE A 96 -17.66 3.45 -9.28
CA PHE A 96 -16.31 3.79 -8.86
C PHE A 96 -16.05 3.54 -7.42
N SER A 97 -17.11 3.57 -6.64
CA SER A 97 -16.98 3.29 -5.21
C SER A 97 -16.43 1.91 -4.93
N THR A 98 -16.52 1.00 -5.89
CA THR A 98 -16.03 -0.36 -5.69
C THR A 98 -14.56 -0.49 -5.95
N VAL A 99 -13.95 0.56 -6.30
CA VAL A 99 -12.59 0.53 -6.73
C VAL A 99 -11.63 0.46 -5.60
N THR A 100 -12.02 0.86 -4.48
CA THR A 100 -11.13 0.85 -3.36
C THR A 100 -10.78 -0.57 -2.99
N VAL A 101 -9.52 -0.76 -2.67
CA VAL A 101 -9.02 -2.04 -2.22
C VAL A 101 -9.25 -2.09 -0.73
N ARG A 102 -10.23 -2.80 -0.36
CA ARG A 102 -10.55 -2.92 1.06
C ARG A 102 -10.53 -4.36 1.50
#